data_25330f7569cb9364933b8ecf8f57ffb3
#
_entry.id   25330f7569cb9364933b8ecf8f57ffb3
#
_cell.length_a   1.000
_cell.length_b   1.000
_cell.length_c   1.000
_cell.angle_alpha   90.00
_cell.angle_beta   90.00
_cell.angle_gamma   90.00
#
_symmetry.space_group_name_H-M   'P 1'
#
loop_
_entity.id
_entity.type
_entity.pdbx_description
1 polymer ?
#
loop_
_entity_poly.entity_id
_entity_poly.type
_entity_poly.pdbx_seq_one_letter_code
_entity_poly.pdbx_strand_id
1 'polypeptide(L)'
;MRYPKQIGRLSLPGRKVQLATVAMLMAATMAACGQDGGTEASAPKAPADIPELTKDPLTLSFIWFDWPPAKALEDFANAEYTKERSNVTIKVNTVPNANWHDAMFTQFAARKTDFDIPILDSQHIGEAVTNGNILDITDFVKKNIDVDAYNPYLLAAYGQFPQAETGQRDENASLYGLPLLGDTWTMIYRKDLIGDKPPQTWDEMIAVAEKCQTDNPGVSGLAFHQANGSDAAAVTYNTVNGVYGGKLWDSKTRKIEGVINDAAGQEAMDVLVNKMKPLTAAGSGNWFIDEVNAAVAQGKACIAFNWIAASGGLLDPKESTLGTTREEILEKLGFATLPKQKTDLVPLGGMGMHVSAYSPAAQQAEALNFMKWFEQADIQKKWAAAGGVPSRTDALESPEFLNAQPFNQVYADSVSRMRDMWNVPEYARLIDIENTNVNAALNGAKNPKDALNDIAKEQQGVLDSAGGKGGGGL
;
A
#
# COMPACT_ATOMS: atom_id res chain seq x y z
N MET A 1 34.03 43.55 27.20
CA MET A 1 33.59 44.49 28.24
C MET A 1 32.47 43.87 29.06
N ARG A 2 32.54 44.09 30.37
CA ARG A 2 31.91 43.40 31.51
C ARG A 2 30.38 43.38 31.47
N TYR A 3 29.85 42.26 31.98
CA TYR A 3 28.49 42.11 32.55
C TYR A 3 28.25 43.11 33.70
N PRO A 4 26.97 43.39 34.10
CA PRO A 4 26.59 42.89 35.43
C PRO A 4 25.20 42.19 35.47
N LYS A 5 25.14 41.23 36.40
CA LYS A 5 23.96 40.62 36.99
C LYS A 5 23.18 41.64 37.82
N GLN A 6 21.85 41.53 37.87
CA GLN A 6 21.10 41.74 39.11
C GLN A 6 19.84 40.83 39.17
N ILE A 7 19.73 40.18 40.30
CA ILE A 7 18.69 39.28 40.74
C ILE A 7 17.69 40.16 41.54
N GLY A 8 16.41 40.01 41.19
CA GLY A 8 15.32 40.61 41.99
C GLY A 8 14.30 39.49 42.30
N ARG A 9 14.32 39.03 43.57
CA ARG A 9 13.26 38.19 44.15
C ARG A 9 12.07 39.07 44.51
N LEU A 10 10.88 38.73 44.04
CA LEU A 10 9.62 39.27 44.51
C LEU A 10 8.84 38.09 45.19
N SER A 11 8.63 38.26 46.49
CA SER A 11 7.80 37.42 47.34
C SER A 11 6.34 37.82 47.21
N LEU A 12 5.45 36.89 47.03
CA LEU A 12 4.01 37.06 47.10
C LEU A 12 3.46 36.49 48.42
N PRO A 13 2.49 37.14 49.07
CA PRO A 13 1.96 36.70 50.36
C PRO A 13 0.88 35.63 50.19
N GLY A 14 0.89 34.69 51.14
CA GLY A 14 -0.07 33.61 51.20
C GLY A 14 -1.49 34.05 51.51
N ARG A 15 -2.43 33.44 50.82
CA ARG A 15 -3.84 33.39 51.19
C ARG A 15 -4.23 31.95 51.44
N LYS A 16 -4.49 31.64 52.72
CA LYS A 16 -5.19 30.45 53.16
C LYS A 16 -6.64 30.53 52.68
N VAL A 17 -7.10 29.57 51.90
CA VAL A 17 -8.50 29.34 51.64
C VAL A 17 -8.89 27.98 52.22
N GLN A 18 -9.88 28.05 53.05
CA GLN A 18 -10.44 26.94 53.82
C GLN A 18 -11.09 25.89 52.91
N LEU A 19 -10.78 24.61 53.19
CA LEU A 19 -11.57 23.46 52.76
C LEU A 19 -12.94 23.53 53.50
N ALA A 20 -14.00 23.72 52.75
CA ALA A 20 -15.36 23.41 53.17
C ALA A 20 -15.83 22.14 52.50
N THR A 21 -16.06 21.14 53.31
CA THR A 21 -16.65 19.86 53.11
C THR A 21 -18.01 19.96 52.38
N VAL A 22 -18.13 19.33 51.19
CA VAL A 22 -19.41 18.85 50.66
C VAL A 22 -19.22 17.39 50.35
N ALA A 23 -19.41 16.57 51.38
CA ALA A 23 -19.68 15.16 51.23
C ALA A 23 -21.16 14.96 51.57
N MET A 24 -21.94 14.54 50.57
CA MET A 24 -23.15 13.71 50.67
C MET A 24 -24.07 14.00 49.48
N LEU A 25 -24.19 13.04 48.66
CA LEU A 25 -25.31 12.52 47.86
C LEU A 25 -24.86 12.15 46.45
N MET A 26 -24.18 11.00 46.35
CA MET A 26 -24.22 10.15 45.13
C MET A 26 -23.82 8.72 45.55
N ALA A 27 -24.73 8.08 46.26
CA ALA A 27 -24.68 6.65 46.53
C ALA A 27 -26.07 6.09 46.27
N ALA A 28 -26.39 5.82 44.99
CA ALA A 28 -27.42 4.88 44.56
C ALA A 28 -27.54 4.91 43.02
N THR A 29 -26.58 4.21 42.34
CA THR A 29 -26.80 3.52 41.05
C THR A 29 -25.52 2.82 40.63
N MET A 30 -25.03 1.94 41.51
CA MET A 30 -24.04 0.91 41.12
C MET A 30 -24.64 -0.46 41.46
N ALA A 31 -25.54 -0.91 40.62
CA ALA A 31 -25.94 -2.31 40.60
C ALA A 31 -26.62 -2.57 39.24
N ALA A 32 -25.84 -2.76 38.20
CA ALA A 32 -26.11 -3.52 36.97
C ALA A 32 -24.98 -3.28 35.95
N CYS A 33 -23.77 -3.72 36.27
CA CYS A 33 -22.81 -4.07 35.25
C CYS A 33 -22.52 -5.56 35.44
N GLY A 34 -23.42 -6.36 34.86
CA GLY A 34 -23.16 -7.74 34.53
C GLY A 34 -21.94 -7.81 33.65
N GLN A 35 -21.16 -8.88 33.84
CA GLN A 35 -20.12 -9.33 32.92
C GLN A 35 -20.69 -9.42 31.50
N ASP A 36 -20.58 -8.34 30.71
CA ASP A 36 -20.63 -8.45 29.27
C ASP A 36 -19.19 -8.59 28.79
N GLY A 37 -18.91 -9.80 28.33
CA GLY A 37 -17.71 -10.06 27.56
C GLY A 37 -17.60 -9.01 26.48
N GLY A 38 -16.39 -8.46 26.29
CA GLY A 38 -16.12 -7.39 25.35
C GLY A 38 -16.76 -7.70 24.00
N THR A 39 -17.82 -7.00 23.69
CA THR A 39 -18.38 -6.96 22.33
C THR A 39 -17.32 -6.33 21.45
N GLU A 40 -16.70 -7.16 20.62
CA GLU A 40 -15.86 -6.70 19.53
C GLU A 40 -16.64 -5.64 18.75
N ALA A 41 -16.02 -4.48 18.52
CA ALA A 41 -16.61 -3.47 17.67
C ALA A 41 -16.65 -4.04 16.25
N SER A 42 -17.79 -4.61 15.86
CA SER A 42 -17.99 -5.03 14.48
C SER A 42 -18.14 -3.75 13.63
N ALA A 43 -17.54 -3.75 12.44
CA ALA A 43 -17.70 -2.66 11.48
C ALA A 43 -19.19 -2.36 11.24
N PRO A 44 -19.61 -1.09 11.22
CA PRO A 44 -21.00 -0.73 10.93
C PRO A 44 -21.40 -1.20 9.53
N LYS A 45 -22.63 -1.65 9.35
CA LYS A 45 -23.10 -2.14 8.05
C LYS A 45 -23.65 -1.01 7.18
N ALA A 46 -23.26 -1.03 5.91
CA ALA A 46 -23.91 -0.23 4.88
C ALA A 46 -25.29 -0.81 4.54
N PRO A 47 -26.26 0.03 4.12
CA PRO A 47 -27.52 -0.45 3.58
C PRO A 47 -27.27 -1.18 2.25
N ALA A 48 -28.09 -2.22 1.97
CA ALA A 48 -28.02 -2.94 0.70
C ALA A 48 -28.52 -2.09 -0.49
N ASP A 49 -29.48 -1.20 -0.25
CA ASP A 49 -29.95 -0.21 -1.22
C ASP A 49 -29.20 1.10 -1.02
N ILE A 50 -28.86 1.78 -2.13
CA ILE A 50 -28.38 3.15 -2.05
C ILE A 50 -29.51 4.04 -1.55
N PRO A 51 -29.31 4.77 -0.42
CA PRO A 51 -30.31 5.69 0.06
C PRO A 51 -30.60 6.81 -0.96
N GLU A 52 -31.68 7.56 -0.74
CA GLU A 52 -32.00 8.72 -1.59
C GLU A 52 -30.81 9.69 -1.64
N LEU A 53 -30.36 9.99 -2.85
CA LEU A 53 -29.22 10.88 -3.07
C LEU A 53 -29.67 12.33 -2.99
N THR A 54 -28.89 13.14 -2.28
CA THR A 54 -29.17 14.60 -2.19
C THR A 54 -29.05 15.26 -3.57
N LYS A 55 -29.87 16.31 -3.77
CA LYS A 55 -29.77 17.22 -4.92
C LYS A 55 -29.00 18.50 -4.58
N ASP A 56 -28.74 18.72 -3.30
CA ASP A 56 -27.92 19.85 -2.84
C ASP A 56 -26.46 19.66 -3.27
N PRO A 57 -25.70 20.74 -3.44
CA PRO A 57 -24.27 20.65 -3.70
C PRO A 57 -23.55 19.80 -2.65
N LEU A 58 -22.77 18.82 -3.09
CA LEU A 58 -22.04 17.89 -2.23
C LEU A 58 -20.61 17.74 -2.73
N THR A 59 -19.65 17.75 -1.80
CA THR A 59 -18.28 17.32 -2.08
C THR A 59 -18.11 15.90 -1.56
N LEU A 60 -17.68 14.98 -2.43
CA LEU A 60 -17.27 13.64 -2.07
C LEU A 60 -15.74 13.62 -2.01
N SER A 61 -15.23 13.43 -0.81
CA SER A 61 -13.80 13.58 -0.52
C SER A 61 -13.11 12.23 -0.33
N PHE A 62 -11.98 12.06 -1.01
CA PHE A 62 -11.09 10.92 -0.84
C PHE A 62 -9.87 11.33 -0.02
N ILE A 63 -9.18 10.36 0.60
CA ILE A 63 -7.84 10.53 1.12
C ILE A 63 -6.91 9.49 0.50
N TRP A 64 -5.78 9.96 -0.03
CA TRP A 64 -4.75 9.13 -0.63
C TRP A 64 -3.36 9.74 -0.39
N PHE A 65 -2.29 9.05 -0.74
CA PHE A 65 -0.99 9.69 -0.78
C PHE A 65 -0.75 10.42 -2.11
N ASP A 66 0.20 11.36 -2.07
CA ASP A 66 0.55 12.19 -3.23
C ASP A 66 1.33 11.37 -4.24
N TRP A 67 0.71 11.07 -5.38
CA TRP A 67 1.30 10.37 -6.52
C TRP A 67 0.42 10.52 -7.78
N PRO A 68 0.92 10.19 -8.99
CA PRO A 68 0.17 10.46 -10.22
C PRO A 68 -1.25 9.87 -10.29
N PRO A 69 -1.55 8.63 -9.82
CA PRO A 69 -2.90 8.10 -9.83
C PRO A 69 -3.92 8.87 -9.00
N ALA A 70 -3.51 9.56 -7.93
CA ALA A 70 -4.43 10.34 -7.11
C ALA A 70 -5.01 11.52 -7.90
N LYS A 71 -4.16 12.23 -8.64
CA LYS A 71 -4.61 13.32 -9.52
C LYS A 71 -5.42 12.77 -10.71
N ALA A 72 -5.00 11.66 -11.28
CA ALA A 72 -5.73 11.02 -12.38
C ALA A 72 -7.15 10.63 -11.96
N LEU A 73 -7.34 10.12 -10.73
CA LEU A 73 -8.65 9.81 -10.18
C LEU A 73 -9.52 11.06 -10.05
N GLU A 74 -8.99 12.15 -9.49
CA GLU A 74 -9.74 13.40 -9.33
C GLU A 74 -10.19 13.96 -10.69
N ASP A 75 -9.27 14.05 -11.63
CA ASP A 75 -9.53 14.56 -12.99
C ASP A 75 -10.56 13.67 -13.71
N PHE A 76 -10.37 12.35 -13.68
CA PHE A 76 -11.28 11.39 -14.31
C PHE A 76 -12.68 11.43 -13.70
N ALA A 77 -12.78 11.37 -12.38
CA ALA A 77 -14.06 11.34 -11.70
C ALA A 77 -14.84 12.66 -11.89
N ASN A 78 -14.16 13.81 -11.84
CA ASN A 78 -14.81 15.09 -12.14
C ASN A 78 -15.23 15.19 -13.62
N ALA A 79 -14.51 14.57 -14.55
CA ALA A 79 -14.87 14.59 -15.96
C ALA A 79 -16.03 13.64 -16.31
N GLU A 80 -16.14 12.50 -15.66
CA GLU A 80 -17.09 11.43 -16.03
C GLU A 80 -18.27 11.30 -15.07
N TYR A 81 -18.01 11.23 -13.73
CA TYR A 81 -19.08 11.04 -12.73
C TYR A 81 -20.04 12.24 -12.64
N THR A 82 -19.51 13.45 -12.78
CA THR A 82 -20.34 14.67 -12.71
C THR A 82 -21.31 14.82 -13.89
N LYS A 83 -21.14 14.02 -14.97
CA LYS A 83 -22.15 13.95 -16.05
C LYS A 83 -23.48 13.36 -15.56
N GLU A 84 -23.42 12.43 -14.59
CA GLU A 84 -24.59 11.82 -13.97
C GLU A 84 -25.01 12.56 -12.69
N ARG A 85 -24.03 13.11 -11.98
CA ARG A 85 -24.20 13.75 -10.67
C ARG A 85 -23.63 15.17 -10.68
N SER A 86 -24.29 16.08 -11.43
CA SER A 86 -23.82 17.46 -11.65
C SER A 86 -23.75 18.34 -10.40
N ASN A 87 -24.39 17.92 -9.30
CA ASN A 87 -24.33 18.58 -7.99
C ASN A 87 -23.16 18.08 -7.11
N VAL A 88 -22.39 17.10 -7.58
CA VAL A 88 -21.28 16.51 -6.82
C VAL A 88 -19.95 17.04 -7.34
N THR A 89 -19.04 17.35 -6.44
CA THR A 89 -17.63 17.65 -6.75
C THR A 89 -16.78 16.56 -6.10
N ILE A 90 -15.87 15.98 -6.88
CA ILE A 90 -14.91 15.01 -6.36
C ILE A 90 -13.64 15.74 -5.94
N LYS A 91 -13.15 15.42 -4.75
CA LYS A 91 -11.89 15.95 -4.22
C LYS A 91 -11.02 14.83 -3.70
N VAL A 92 -9.76 14.74 -4.15
CA VAL A 92 -8.78 13.82 -3.60
C VAL A 92 -7.79 14.61 -2.73
N ASN A 93 -7.92 14.45 -1.42
CA ASN A 93 -6.98 15.03 -0.46
C ASN A 93 -5.72 14.17 -0.43
N THR A 94 -4.59 14.73 -0.84
CA THR A 94 -3.32 14.00 -0.83
C THR A 94 -2.46 14.38 0.37
N VAL A 95 -1.70 13.41 0.86
CA VAL A 95 -0.70 13.56 1.92
C VAL A 95 0.59 12.85 1.48
N PRO A 96 1.78 13.26 1.99
CA PRO A 96 3.00 12.52 1.70
C PRO A 96 2.86 11.03 2.04
N ASN A 97 3.39 10.15 1.18
CA ASN A 97 3.24 8.69 1.35
C ASN A 97 3.66 8.21 2.75
N ALA A 98 4.81 8.67 3.26
CA ALA A 98 5.30 8.30 4.58
C ALA A 98 4.37 8.68 5.76
N ASN A 99 3.43 9.60 5.54
CA ASN A 99 2.52 10.10 6.57
C ASN A 99 1.06 9.65 6.35
N TRP A 100 0.80 8.95 5.25
CA TRP A 100 -0.56 8.64 4.80
C TRP A 100 -1.34 7.77 5.79
N HIS A 101 -0.75 6.68 6.26
CA HIS A 101 -1.35 5.84 7.30
C HIS A 101 -1.71 6.66 8.55
N ASP A 102 -0.73 7.36 9.12
CA ASP A 102 -0.92 8.11 10.37
C ASP A 102 -1.94 9.25 10.22
N ALA A 103 -1.93 9.96 9.09
CA ALA A 103 -2.89 11.02 8.81
C ALA A 103 -4.33 10.51 8.77
N MET A 104 -4.55 9.34 8.19
CA MET A 104 -5.85 8.70 8.09
C MET A 104 -6.29 8.08 9.42
N PHE A 105 -5.45 7.26 10.04
CA PHE A 105 -5.80 6.56 11.27
C PHE A 105 -5.92 7.48 12.49
N THR A 106 -5.21 8.63 12.51
CA THR A 106 -5.43 9.68 13.52
C THR A 106 -6.86 10.25 13.44
N GLN A 107 -7.38 10.48 12.23
CA GLN A 107 -8.75 10.95 12.04
C GLN A 107 -9.78 9.88 12.41
N PHE A 108 -9.52 8.62 12.07
CA PHE A 108 -10.33 7.49 12.50
C PHE A 108 -10.39 7.37 14.03
N ALA A 109 -9.26 7.49 14.71
CA ALA A 109 -9.19 7.48 16.19
C ALA A 109 -10.00 8.63 16.82
N ALA A 110 -10.02 9.79 16.17
CA ALA A 110 -10.85 10.94 16.57
C ALA A 110 -12.34 10.75 16.24
N ARG A 111 -12.72 9.69 15.51
CA ARG A 111 -14.07 9.43 14.98
C ARG A 111 -14.65 10.61 14.20
N LYS A 112 -13.78 11.33 13.50
CA LYS A 112 -14.11 12.47 12.66
C LYS A 112 -13.15 12.53 11.51
N THR A 113 -13.65 12.43 10.27
CA THR A 113 -12.86 12.44 9.06
C THR A 113 -13.19 13.66 8.21
N ASP A 114 -12.22 14.19 7.49
CA ASP A 114 -12.37 15.18 6.43
C ASP A 114 -12.39 14.51 5.04
N PHE A 115 -12.57 13.20 5.04
CA PHE A 115 -12.72 12.35 3.87
C PHE A 115 -13.90 11.37 4.05
N ASP A 116 -14.50 11.00 2.93
CA ASP A 116 -15.63 10.08 2.85
C ASP A 116 -15.21 8.70 2.35
N ILE A 117 -14.26 8.67 1.41
CA ILE A 117 -13.70 7.45 0.82
C ILE A 117 -12.21 7.39 1.16
N PRO A 118 -11.82 6.64 2.20
CA PRO A 118 -10.43 6.29 2.42
C PRO A 118 -9.99 5.28 1.35
N ILE A 119 -8.83 5.53 0.74
CA ILE A 119 -8.15 4.58 -0.11
C ILE A 119 -7.18 3.80 0.77
N LEU A 120 -7.34 2.49 0.85
CA LEU A 120 -6.53 1.61 1.69
C LEU A 120 -5.77 0.60 0.85
N ASP A 121 -4.51 0.37 1.23
CA ASP A 121 -3.82 -0.86 0.86
C ASP A 121 -4.52 -2.06 1.49
N SER A 122 -4.41 -3.21 0.84
CA SER A 122 -4.93 -4.49 1.32
C SER A 122 -4.55 -4.78 2.78
N GLN A 123 -3.34 -4.45 3.17
CA GLN A 123 -2.79 -4.70 4.50
C GLN A 123 -3.41 -3.83 5.59
N HIS A 124 -3.94 -2.65 5.26
CA HIS A 124 -4.56 -1.73 6.23
C HIS A 124 -6.03 -2.05 6.52
N ILE A 125 -6.67 -2.90 5.71
CA ILE A 125 -8.09 -3.24 5.87
C ILE A 125 -8.34 -3.87 7.24
N GLY A 126 -7.46 -4.77 7.69
CA GLY A 126 -7.60 -5.45 8.98
C GLY A 126 -7.68 -4.50 10.17
N GLU A 127 -6.82 -3.48 10.20
CA GLU A 127 -6.84 -2.44 11.24
C GLU A 127 -8.13 -1.60 11.16
N ALA A 128 -8.50 -1.16 9.96
CA ALA A 128 -9.69 -0.33 9.76
C ALA A 128 -10.98 -1.06 10.14
N VAL A 129 -11.11 -2.34 9.80
CA VAL A 129 -12.27 -3.19 10.13
C VAL A 129 -12.36 -3.46 11.62
N THR A 130 -11.24 -3.86 12.24
CA THR A 130 -11.21 -4.22 13.66
C THR A 130 -11.56 -3.02 14.55
N ASN A 131 -11.21 -1.81 14.13
CA ASN A 131 -11.52 -0.57 14.83
C ASN A 131 -12.90 0.02 14.45
N GLY A 132 -13.65 -0.59 13.52
CA GLY A 132 -14.95 -0.11 13.06
C GLY A 132 -14.89 1.21 12.28
N ASN A 133 -13.79 1.47 11.57
CA ASN A 133 -13.52 2.72 10.89
C ASN A 133 -14.17 2.83 9.51
N ILE A 134 -14.47 1.68 8.89
CA ILE A 134 -15.08 1.56 7.57
C ILE A 134 -16.33 0.69 7.62
N LEU A 135 -17.21 0.85 6.63
CA LEU A 135 -18.47 0.12 6.58
C LEU A 135 -18.26 -1.30 6.03
N ASP A 136 -19.00 -2.27 6.60
CA ASP A 136 -19.26 -3.56 5.95
C ASP A 136 -20.25 -3.32 4.80
N ILE A 137 -19.78 -3.45 3.56
CA ILE A 137 -20.56 -3.22 2.34
C ILE A 137 -21.04 -4.53 1.68
N THR A 138 -20.96 -5.66 2.37
CA THR A 138 -21.24 -6.99 1.82
C THR A 138 -22.63 -7.07 1.17
N ASP A 139 -23.68 -6.59 1.87
CA ASP A 139 -25.06 -6.65 1.35
C ASP A 139 -25.27 -5.70 0.17
N PHE A 140 -24.61 -4.51 0.20
CA PHE A 140 -24.59 -3.59 -0.92
C PHE A 140 -23.93 -4.21 -2.16
N VAL A 141 -22.76 -4.83 -2.01
CA VAL A 141 -22.03 -5.47 -3.11
C VAL A 141 -22.85 -6.60 -3.71
N LYS A 142 -23.39 -7.51 -2.90
CA LYS A 142 -24.22 -8.64 -3.37
C LYS A 142 -25.41 -8.17 -4.22
N LYS A 143 -25.94 -6.98 -3.96
CA LYS A 143 -27.11 -6.46 -4.67
C LYS A 143 -26.76 -5.66 -5.90
N ASN A 144 -25.65 -4.92 -5.89
CA ASN A 144 -25.39 -3.86 -6.85
C ASN A 144 -24.20 -4.10 -7.76
N ILE A 145 -23.30 -5.04 -7.43
CA ILE A 145 -22.01 -5.25 -8.10
C ILE A 145 -21.94 -6.66 -8.67
N ASP A 146 -21.55 -6.76 -9.91
CA ASP A 146 -21.22 -8.04 -10.54
C ASP A 146 -19.82 -8.50 -10.11
N VAL A 147 -19.77 -9.25 -9.02
CA VAL A 147 -18.50 -9.71 -8.42
C VAL A 147 -17.79 -10.77 -9.26
N ASP A 148 -18.48 -11.47 -10.15
CA ASP A 148 -17.89 -12.48 -11.03
C ASP A 148 -17.12 -11.85 -12.20
N ALA A 149 -17.32 -10.55 -12.43
CA ALA A 149 -16.55 -9.80 -13.41
C ALA A 149 -15.13 -9.45 -12.95
N TYR A 150 -14.81 -9.66 -11.67
CA TYR A 150 -13.49 -9.34 -11.12
C TYR A 150 -12.56 -10.54 -11.15
N ASN A 151 -11.26 -10.25 -11.21
CA ASN A 151 -10.29 -11.23 -10.76
C ASN A 151 -10.54 -11.50 -9.26
N PRO A 152 -10.84 -12.76 -8.87
CA PRO A 152 -11.25 -13.06 -7.49
C PRO A 152 -10.16 -12.78 -6.46
N TYR A 153 -8.87 -12.88 -6.83
CA TYR A 153 -7.75 -12.55 -5.98
C TYR A 153 -7.70 -11.05 -5.68
N LEU A 154 -7.85 -10.19 -6.69
CA LEU A 154 -7.80 -8.74 -6.53
C LEU A 154 -9.02 -8.23 -5.75
N LEU A 155 -10.22 -8.78 -5.99
CA LEU A 155 -11.41 -8.43 -5.21
C LEU A 155 -11.23 -8.79 -3.73
N ALA A 156 -10.66 -9.96 -3.44
CA ALA A 156 -10.36 -10.35 -2.07
C ALA A 156 -9.30 -9.46 -1.43
N ALA A 157 -8.20 -9.19 -2.15
CA ALA A 157 -7.09 -8.39 -1.63
C ALA A 157 -7.52 -6.97 -1.24
N TYR A 158 -8.35 -6.32 -2.05
CA TYR A 158 -8.70 -4.91 -1.82
C TYR A 158 -10.04 -4.70 -1.10
N GLY A 159 -10.77 -5.76 -0.78
CA GLY A 159 -12.08 -5.61 -0.18
C GLY A 159 -12.40 -6.55 0.97
N GLN A 160 -11.76 -7.70 1.08
CA GLN A 160 -12.13 -8.74 2.04
C GLN A 160 -11.33 -8.68 3.34
N PHE A 161 -11.99 -8.94 4.46
CA PHE A 161 -11.34 -9.24 5.73
C PHE A 161 -12.18 -10.21 6.57
N PRO A 162 -11.57 -11.26 7.21
CA PRO A 162 -10.19 -11.69 6.96
C PRO A 162 -10.01 -12.21 5.54
N GLN A 163 -8.79 -12.14 5.00
CA GLN A 163 -8.47 -12.76 3.73
C GLN A 163 -8.23 -14.25 3.90
N ALA A 164 -8.58 -15.03 2.88
CA ALA A 164 -8.22 -16.45 2.83
C ALA A 164 -6.70 -16.61 2.64
N GLU A 165 -6.13 -17.65 3.23
CA GLU A 165 -4.70 -17.97 3.14
C GLU A 165 -4.20 -18.09 1.69
N THR A 166 -5.06 -18.54 0.78
CA THR A 166 -4.73 -18.70 -0.64
C THR A 166 -4.78 -17.39 -1.44
N GLY A 167 -5.18 -16.27 -0.82
CA GLY A 167 -5.49 -15.03 -1.52
C GLY A 167 -6.73 -15.11 -2.42
N GLN A 168 -7.47 -16.22 -2.37
CA GLN A 168 -8.72 -16.39 -3.13
C GLN A 168 -9.90 -15.79 -2.39
N ARG A 169 -10.91 -15.33 -3.13
CA ARG A 169 -12.15 -14.84 -2.54
C ARG A 169 -12.82 -15.97 -1.71
N ASP A 170 -13.16 -15.66 -0.46
CA ASP A 170 -14.09 -16.46 0.34
C ASP A 170 -15.49 -15.84 0.20
N GLU A 171 -16.43 -16.60 -0.35
CA GLU A 171 -17.81 -16.12 -0.55
C GLU A 171 -18.55 -15.85 0.77
N ASN A 172 -18.09 -16.41 1.87
CA ASN A 172 -18.67 -16.23 3.20
C ASN A 172 -18.03 -15.07 3.99
N ALA A 173 -16.88 -14.55 3.55
CA ALA A 173 -16.23 -13.44 4.21
C ALA A 173 -16.88 -12.11 3.81
N SER A 174 -16.89 -11.15 4.75
CA SER A 174 -17.41 -9.83 4.51
C SER A 174 -16.51 -9.02 3.56
N LEU A 175 -17.17 -8.14 2.80
CA LEU A 175 -16.52 -7.15 1.94
C LEU A 175 -16.65 -5.76 2.56
N TYR A 176 -15.54 -5.06 2.62
CA TYR A 176 -15.41 -3.72 3.22
C TYR A 176 -14.99 -2.67 2.20
N GLY A 177 -14.63 -3.08 1.00
CA GLY A 177 -14.18 -2.21 -0.09
C GLY A 177 -14.32 -2.85 -1.45
N LEU A 178 -14.04 -2.05 -2.48
CA LEU A 178 -13.96 -2.47 -3.88
C LEU A 178 -12.62 -2.01 -4.47
N PRO A 179 -12.06 -2.74 -5.44
CA PRO A 179 -10.81 -2.37 -6.07
C PRO A 179 -10.87 -0.98 -6.72
N LEU A 180 -9.88 -0.15 -6.50
CA LEU A 180 -9.71 1.13 -7.20
C LEU A 180 -8.58 1.06 -8.22
N LEU A 181 -7.44 0.55 -7.81
CA LEU A 181 -6.22 0.48 -8.61
C LEU A 181 -5.50 -0.80 -8.29
N GLY A 182 -5.25 -1.65 -9.29
CA GLY A 182 -4.33 -2.77 -9.17
C GLY A 182 -2.89 -2.34 -9.39
N ASP A 183 -1.93 -2.99 -8.74
CA ASP A 183 -0.52 -2.70 -8.95
C ASP A 183 0.36 -3.93 -8.67
N THR A 184 1.55 -3.91 -9.25
CA THR A 184 2.67 -4.83 -8.98
C THR A 184 3.97 -4.20 -9.46
N TRP A 185 5.08 -4.84 -9.18
CA TRP A 185 6.36 -4.41 -9.75
C TRP A 185 6.54 -4.85 -11.20
N THR A 186 7.09 -3.96 -12.01
CA THR A 186 7.71 -4.28 -13.30
C THR A 186 9.22 -4.22 -13.19
N MET A 187 9.91 -5.08 -13.91
CA MET A 187 11.31 -4.91 -14.19
C MET A 187 11.47 -3.94 -15.37
N ILE A 188 12.12 -2.81 -15.11
CA ILE A 188 12.45 -1.78 -16.11
C ILE A 188 13.92 -1.97 -16.47
N TYR A 189 14.25 -2.03 -17.74
CA TYR A 189 15.63 -2.30 -18.14
C TYR A 189 16.07 -1.48 -19.37
N ARG A 190 17.36 -1.19 -19.45
CA ARG A 190 18.00 -0.44 -20.53
C ARG A 190 18.33 -1.37 -21.69
N LYS A 191 17.45 -1.43 -22.71
CA LYS A 191 17.67 -2.22 -23.94
C LYS A 191 18.97 -1.88 -24.65
N ASP A 192 19.30 -0.60 -24.67
CA ASP A 192 20.53 -0.10 -25.29
C ASP A 192 21.83 -0.52 -24.57
N LEU A 193 21.73 -0.92 -23.30
CA LEU A 193 22.89 -1.37 -22.50
C LEU A 193 22.95 -2.90 -22.35
N ILE A 194 21.81 -3.57 -22.17
CA ILE A 194 21.77 -5.00 -21.90
C ILE A 194 21.11 -5.84 -23.01
N GLY A 195 20.62 -5.18 -24.09
CA GLY A 195 19.93 -5.82 -25.21
C GLY A 195 18.41 -5.96 -24.99
N ASP A 196 17.73 -6.44 -26.03
CA ASP A 196 16.26 -6.53 -26.06
C ASP A 196 15.67 -7.66 -25.21
N LYS A 197 16.47 -8.63 -24.84
CA LYS A 197 16.02 -9.80 -24.06
C LYS A 197 16.20 -9.56 -22.58
N PRO A 198 15.12 -9.43 -21.79
CA PRO A 198 15.21 -9.29 -20.34
C PRO A 198 15.71 -10.60 -19.70
N PRO A 199 16.46 -10.52 -18.60
CA PRO A 199 16.88 -11.69 -17.83
C PRO A 199 15.65 -12.46 -17.31
N GLN A 200 15.75 -13.80 -17.31
CA GLN A 200 14.64 -14.69 -16.98
C GLN A 200 14.70 -15.25 -15.56
N THR A 201 15.87 -15.21 -14.95
CA THR A 201 16.10 -15.64 -13.56
C THR A 201 16.76 -14.53 -12.74
N TRP A 202 16.61 -14.58 -11.42
CA TRP A 202 17.27 -13.61 -10.53
C TRP A 202 18.80 -13.73 -10.62
N ASP A 203 19.33 -14.93 -10.72
CA ASP A 203 20.78 -15.11 -10.89
C ASP A 203 21.29 -14.52 -12.23
N GLU A 204 20.54 -14.72 -13.31
CA GLU A 204 20.85 -14.09 -14.60
C GLU A 204 20.77 -12.57 -14.53
N MET A 205 19.73 -12.04 -13.87
CA MET A 205 19.55 -10.60 -13.68
C MET A 205 20.71 -9.97 -12.91
N ILE A 206 21.15 -10.59 -11.82
CA ILE A 206 22.28 -10.10 -11.03
C ILE A 206 23.55 -10.10 -11.88
N ALA A 207 23.81 -11.17 -12.63
CA ALA A 207 25.00 -11.26 -13.51
C ALA A 207 24.95 -10.22 -14.64
N VAL A 208 23.78 -9.98 -15.25
CA VAL A 208 23.59 -8.94 -16.27
C VAL A 208 23.78 -7.55 -15.69
N ALA A 209 23.25 -7.30 -14.50
CA ALA A 209 23.39 -6.02 -13.80
C ALA A 209 24.86 -5.72 -13.44
N GLU A 210 25.58 -6.72 -12.93
CA GLU A 210 27.01 -6.60 -12.60
C GLU A 210 27.85 -6.28 -13.85
N LYS A 211 27.60 -7.01 -14.95
CA LYS A 211 28.25 -6.74 -16.22
C LYS A 211 27.94 -5.34 -16.74
N CYS A 212 26.65 -4.94 -16.71
CA CYS A 212 26.24 -3.61 -17.16
C CYS A 212 26.90 -2.50 -16.36
N GLN A 213 26.97 -2.62 -15.03
CA GLN A 213 27.66 -1.66 -14.16
C GLN A 213 29.14 -1.54 -14.47
N THR A 214 29.80 -2.67 -14.75
CA THR A 214 31.21 -2.71 -15.09
C THR A 214 31.52 -2.05 -16.44
N ASP A 215 30.67 -2.32 -17.44
CA ASP A 215 30.85 -1.81 -18.80
C ASP A 215 30.46 -0.33 -18.93
N ASN A 216 29.66 0.21 -18.00
CA ASN A 216 29.13 1.57 -18.07
C ASN A 216 29.46 2.38 -16.78
N PRO A 217 30.66 2.91 -16.64
CA PRO A 217 31.06 3.69 -15.47
C PRO A 217 30.11 4.86 -15.17
N GLY A 218 29.59 4.91 -13.94
CA GLY A 218 28.64 5.92 -13.48
C GLY A 218 27.15 5.52 -13.66
N VAL A 219 26.87 4.32 -14.16
CA VAL A 219 25.56 3.69 -14.19
C VAL A 219 25.54 2.55 -13.18
N SER A 220 24.56 2.50 -12.27
CA SER A 220 24.39 1.38 -11.34
C SER A 220 23.76 0.17 -12.03
N GLY A 221 24.14 -1.02 -11.63
CA GLY A 221 23.56 -2.26 -12.16
C GLY A 221 22.07 -2.39 -11.82
N LEU A 222 21.71 -2.04 -10.58
CA LEU A 222 20.34 -2.12 -10.05
C LEU A 222 19.86 -0.82 -9.42
N ALA A 223 18.55 -0.61 -9.48
CA ALA A 223 17.81 0.37 -8.69
C ALA A 223 16.54 -0.27 -8.13
N PHE A 224 16.34 -0.20 -6.81
CA PHE A 224 15.18 -0.76 -6.13
C PHE A 224 14.92 -0.06 -4.79
N HIS A 225 13.78 -0.32 -4.18
CA HIS A 225 13.34 0.30 -2.94
C HIS A 225 14.20 -0.14 -1.75
N GLN A 226 14.68 0.81 -0.94
CA GLN A 226 15.57 0.55 0.20
C GLN A 226 15.25 1.40 1.43
N ALA A 227 14.38 2.41 1.30
CA ALA A 227 14.12 3.36 2.37
C ALA A 227 13.58 2.67 3.64
N ASN A 228 13.86 3.28 4.80
CA ASN A 228 13.20 2.94 6.05
C ASN A 228 11.93 3.77 6.19
N GLY A 229 10.83 3.29 5.60
CA GLY A 229 9.54 3.97 5.65
C GLY A 229 8.56 3.37 4.65
N SER A 230 7.28 3.59 4.86
CA SER A 230 6.20 2.88 4.14
C SER A 230 6.45 1.37 4.17
N ASP A 231 6.58 0.73 3.03
CA ASP A 231 6.94 -0.69 2.89
C ASP A 231 8.26 -0.91 2.13
N ALA A 232 9.03 0.15 1.86
CA ALA A 232 10.09 0.17 0.86
C ALA A 232 11.14 -0.94 0.98
N ALA A 233 11.86 -1.00 2.11
CA ALA A 233 12.88 -2.03 2.32
C ALA A 233 12.24 -3.42 2.51
N ALA A 234 11.10 -3.48 3.18
CA ALA A 234 10.39 -4.71 3.47
C ALA A 234 9.83 -5.35 2.19
N VAL A 235 9.14 -4.61 1.30
CA VAL A 235 8.63 -5.18 0.05
C VAL A 235 9.75 -5.73 -0.82
N THR A 236 10.93 -5.10 -0.79
CA THR A 236 12.10 -5.62 -1.50
C THR A 236 12.55 -6.95 -0.92
N TYR A 237 12.73 -7.03 0.41
CA TYR A 237 13.11 -8.29 1.05
C TYR A 237 12.04 -9.36 0.83
N ASN A 238 10.77 -9.05 1.01
CA ASN A 238 9.66 -9.99 0.85
C ASN A 238 9.58 -10.55 -0.57
N THR A 239 9.82 -9.71 -1.58
CA THR A 239 9.89 -10.15 -2.97
C THR A 239 11.06 -11.13 -3.18
N VAL A 240 12.27 -10.78 -2.71
CA VAL A 240 13.43 -11.66 -2.81
C VAL A 240 13.21 -12.95 -2.01
N ASN A 241 12.67 -12.86 -0.79
CA ASN A 241 12.35 -14.01 0.04
C ASN A 241 11.37 -14.96 -0.67
N GLY A 242 10.27 -14.42 -1.21
CA GLY A 242 9.28 -15.20 -1.94
C GLY A 242 9.86 -15.91 -3.17
N VAL A 243 10.63 -15.23 -4.01
CA VAL A 243 11.22 -15.86 -5.21
C VAL A 243 12.30 -16.89 -4.88
N TYR A 244 12.95 -16.78 -3.73
CA TYR A 244 13.88 -17.81 -3.21
C TYR A 244 13.18 -18.92 -2.43
N GLY A 245 11.84 -18.91 -2.38
CA GLY A 245 11.00 -19.97 -1.80
C GLY A 245 10.78 -19.86 -0.30
N GLY A 246 11.11 -18.72 0.30
CA GLY A 246 10.82 -18.41 1.70
C GLY A 246 9.38 -17.94 1.91
N LYS A 247 9.01 -17.83 3.17
CA LYS A 247 7.70 -17.34 3.62
C LYS A 247 7.88 -16.27 4.68
N LEU A 248 6.88 -15.41 4.85
CA LEU A 248 6.86 -14.43 5.93
C LEU A 248 6.44 -15.06 7.25
N TRP A 249 5.48 -15.97 7.21
CA TRP A 249 4.89 -16.60 8.38
C TRP A 249 4.12 -17.88 8.03
N ASP A 250 3.69 -18.60 9.05
CA ASP A 250 2.64 -19.61 8.94
C ASP A 250 1.34 -18.96 9.46
N SER A 251 0.44 -18.62 8.55
CA SER A 251 -0.81 -17.92 8.85
C SER A 251 -1.75 -18.72 9.76
N LYS A 252 -1.71 -20.07 9.69
CA LYS A 252 -2.55 -20.96 10.50
C LYS A 252 -2.14 -20.97 11.97
N THR A 253 -0.84 -20.97 12.21
CA THR A 253 -0.27 -20.99 13.56
C THR A 253 0.14 -19.61 14.05
N ARG A 254 0.07 -18.58 13.19
CA ARG A 254 0.58 -17.21 13.40
C ARG A 254 2.06 -17.19 13.80
N LYS A 255 2.84 -18.10 13.23
CA LYS A 255 4.24 -18.27 13.53
C LYS A 255 5.09 -17.52 12.51
N ILE A 256 5.92 -16.61 12.99
CA ILE A 256 6.92 -15.87 12.21
C ILE A 256 8.33 -16.40 12.54
N GLU A 257 8.66 -16.49 13.83
CA GLU A 257 9.97 -16.99 14.26
C GLU A 257 10.18 -18.45 13.86
N GLY A 258 11.26 -18.71 13.13
CA GLY A 258 11.56 -20.00 12.53
C GLY A 258 10.94 -20.21 11.14
N VAL A 259 10.15 -19.25 10.65
CA VAL A 259 9.59 -19.24 9.29
C VAL A 259 10.31 -18.19 8.43
N ILE A 260 10.18 -16.89 8.75
CA ILE A 260 10.84 -15.84 7.96
C ILE A 260 12.36 -15.95 7.99
N ASN A 261 12.93 -16.45 9.07
CA ASN A 261 14.37 -16.61 9.27
C ASN A 261 14.87 -18.06 9.07
N ASP A 262 14.13 -18.86 8.33
CA ASP A 262 14.56 -20.19 7.89
C ASP A 262 15.73 -20.12 6.87
N ALA A 263 16.13 -21.25 6.32
CA ALA A 263 17.24 -21.31 5.36
C ALA A 263 16.97 -20.51 4.08
N ALA A 264 15.71 -20.48 3.60
CA ALA A 264 15.34 -19.72 2.41
C ALA A 264 15.35 -18.21 2.69
N GLY A 265 14.80 -17.77 3.85
CA GLY A 265 14.86 -16.38 4.28
C GLY A 265 16.27 -15.87 4.50
N GLN A 266 17.15 -16.69 5.06
CA GLN A 266 18.59 -16.35 5.21
C GLN A 266 19.29 -16.24 3.85
N GLU A 267 19.03 -17.15 2.91
CA GLU A 267 19.54 -17.06 1.54
C GLU A 267 19.06 -15.79 0.83
N ALA A 268 17.80 -15.46 0.95
CA ALA A 268 17.21 -14.25 0.36
C ALA A 268 17.86 -12.98 0.92
N MET A 269 18.04 -12.89 2.23
CA MET A 269 18.70 -11.75 2.88
C MET A 269 20.18 -11.64 2.47
N ASP A 270 20.88 -12.76 2.32
CA ASP A 270 22.26 -12.78 1.82
C ASP A 270 22.34 -12.27 0.38
N VAL A 271 21.44 -12.74 -0.49
CA VAL A 271 21.36 -12.27 -1.89
C VAL A 271 21.07 -10.78 -1.94
N LEU A 272 20.11 -10.31 -1.18
CA LEU A 272 19.74 -8.90 -1.17
C LEU A 272 20.89 -8.01 -0.72
N VAL A 273 21.56 -8.36 0.39
CA VAL A 273 22.59 -7.50 0.98
C VAL A 273 23.96 -7.67 0.30
N ASN A 274 24.35 -8.90 -0.03
CA ASN A 274 25.71 -9.19 -0.49
C ASN A 274 25.85 -9.28 -2.01
N LYS A 275 24.74 -9.51 -2.76
CA LYS A 275 24.78 -9.58 -4.23
C LYS A 275 24.07 -8.40 -4.90
N MET A 276 22.89 -8.00 -4.43
CA MET A 276 22.12 -6.93 -5.08
C MET A 276 22.55 -5.54 -4.62
N LYS A 277 22.73 -5.31 -3.31
CA LYS A 277 23.09 -4.00 -2.77
C LYS A 277 24.39 -3.42 -3.36
N PRO A 278 25.48 -4.17 -3.59
CA PRO A 278 26.67 -3.65 -4.23
C PRO A 278 26.49 -3.13 -5.66
N LEU A 279 25.38 -3.52 -6.31
CA LEU A 279 25.02 -3.09 -7.66
C LEU A 279 24.18 -1.81 -7.69
N THR A 280 23.85 -1.24 -6.53
CA THR A 280 23.08 0.00 -6.44
C THR A 280 23.97 1.24 -6.31
N ALA A 281 23.41 2.40 -6.62
CA ALA A 281 24.11 3.67 -6.48
C ALA A 281 24.52 3.95 -5.03
N ALA A 282 25.63 4.65 -4.84
CA ALA A 282 25.99 5.20 -3.54
C ALA A 282 24.87 6.12 -3.03
N GLY A 283 24.47 5.98 -1.76
CA GLY A 283 23.40 6.78 -1.16
C GLY A 283 21.97 6.27 -1.46
N SER A 284 21.81 5.15 -2.16
CA SER A 284 20.49 4.57 -2.47
C SER A 284 19.71 4.05 -1.25
N GLY A 285 20.29 4.04 -0.05
CA GLY A 285 19.66 3.50 1.17
C GLY A 285 18.35 4.19 1.59
N ASN A 286 18.02 5.35 1.01
CA ASN A 286 16.77 6.08 1.24
C ASN A 286 15.88 6.13 -0.01
N TRP A 287 16.15 5.29 -1.02
CA TRP A 287 15.38 5.30 -2.25
C TRP A 287 14.04 4.58 -2.07
N PHE A 288 13.03 5.20 -2.62
CA PHE A 288 11.69 4.65 -2.79
C PHE A 288 11.22 4.87 -4.24
N ILE A 289 9.94 5.06 -4.47
CA ILE A 289 9.32 5.13 -5.81
C ILE A 289 9.99 6.21 -6.67
N ASP A 290 10.08 7.43 -6.16
CA ASP A 290 10.52 8.60 -6.93
C ASP A 290 12.01 8.55 -7.27
N GLU A 291 12.85 8.15 -6.32
CA GLU A 291 14.29 8.05 -6.54
C GLU A 291 14.63 6.92 -7.52
N VAL A 292 13.91 5.80 -7.46
CA VAL A 292 14.08 4.71 -8.44
C VAL A 292 13.67 5.18 -9.83
N ASN A 293 12.51 5.85 -9.97
CA ASN A 293 12.08 6.42 -11.24
C ASN A 293 13.08 7.47 -11.76
N ALA A 294 13.57 8.36 -10.88
CA ALA A 294 14.55 9.37 -11.24
C ALA A 294 15.86 8.73 -11.74
N ALA A 295 16.34 7.65 -11.09
CA ALA A 295 17.53 6.93 -11.53
C ALA A 295 17.37 6.35 -12.94
N VAL A 296 16.20 5.77 -13.26
CA VAL A 296 15.87 5.27 -14.59
C VAL A 296 15.77 6.40 -15.61
N ALA A 297 14.98 7.44 -15.33
CA ALA A 297 14.74 8.56 -16.24
C ALA A 297 16.03 9.32 -16.57
N GLN A 298 16.96 9.41 -15.62
CA GLN A 298 18.28 10.02 -15.81
C GLN A 298 19.32 9.09 -16.43
N GLY A 299 18.94 7.86 -16.80
CA GLY A 299 19.85 6.88 -17.38
C GLY A 299 20.93 6.35 -16.42
N LYS A 300 20.68 6.41 -15.10
CA LYS A 300 21.64 6.06 -14.04
C LYS A 300 21.51 4.63 -13.52
N ALA A 301 20.58 3.84 -14.05
CA ALA A 301 20.38 2.44 -13.69
C ALA A 301 20.26 1.56 -14.95
N CYS A 302 20.83 0.35 -14.91
CA CYS A 302 20.71 -0.64 -15.98
C CYS A 302 19.37 -1.38 -15.88
N ILE A 303 19.01 -1.80 -14.67
CA ILE A 303 17.78 -2.52 -14.34
C ILE A 303 17.19 -1.90 -13.09
N ALA A 304 15.88 -1.74 -13.06
CA ALA A 304 15.16 -1.24 -11.90
C ALA A 304 13.88 -2.06 -11.64
N PHE A 305 13.41 -2.04 -10.40
CA PHE A 305 12.10 -2.54 -10.01
C PHE A 305 11.28 -1.40 -9.44
N ASN A 306 10.08 -1.22 -9.96
CA ASN A 306 9.17 -0.21 -9.44
C ASN A 306 7.72 -0.58 -9.71
N TRP A 307 6.81 0.09 -9.03
CA TRP A 307 5.37 -0.04 -9.20
C TRP A 307 4.94 0.39 -10.60
N ILE A 308 4.08 -0.43 -11.23
CA ILE A 308 3.56 -0.17 -12.57
C ILE A 308 2.79 1.15 -12.61
N ALA A 309 1.97 1.42 -11.59
CA ALA A 309 1.17 2.64 -11.51
C ALA A 309 2.02 3.92 -11.46
N ALA A 310 3.25 3.84 -10.97
CA ALA A 310 4.20 4.96 -10.94
C ALA A 310 5.06 5.07 -12.20
N SER A 311 5.00 4.10 -13.13
CA SER A 311 5.94 4.01 -14.25
C SER A 311 5.58 4.93 -15.42
N GLY A 312 4.38 5.52 -15.45
CA GLY A 312 3.92 6.37 -16.55
C GLY A 312 4.83 7.57 -16.83
N GLY A 313 5.34 8.21 -15.78
CA GLY A 313 6.23 9.37 -15.87
C GLY A 313 7.59 9.08 -16.53
N LEU A 314 8.04 7.82 -16.52
CA LEU A 314 9.31 7.42 -17.16
C LEU A 314 9.32 7.67 -18.67
N LEU A 315 8.14 7.73 -19.29
CA LEU A 315 7.96 7.91 -20.73
C LEU A 315 7.65 9.37 -21.11
N ASP A 316 7.67 10.30 -20.16
CA ASP A 316 7.55 11.74 -20.42
C ASP A 316 8.93 12.32 -20.79
N PRO A 317 9.09 12.88 -22.02
CA PRO A 317 10.35 13.50 -22.43
C PRO A 317 10.79 14.71 -21.59
N LYS A 318 9.88 15.28 -20.79
CA LYS A 318 10.21 16.37 -19.88
C LYS A 318 10.92 15.89 -18.61
N GLU A 319 10.64 14.65 -18.21
CA GLU A 319 11.19 14.03 -17.00
C GLU A 319 12.39 13.11 -17.31
N SER A 320 12.55 12.68 -18.57
CA SER A 320 13.56 11.72 -19.00
C SER A 320 14.70 12.37 -19.80
N THR A 321 15.94 11.95 -19.52
CA THR A 321 17.12 12.28 -20.34
C THR A 321 17.42 11.24 -21.41
N LEU A 322 16.60 10.20 -21.50
CA LEU A 322 16.84 9.07 -22.41
C LEU A 322 16.40 9.37 -23.83
N GLY A 323 15.51 10.32 -24.04
CA GLY A 323 15.04 10.74 -25.35
C GLY A 323 14.32 12.08 -25.30
N THR A 324 14.05 12.67 -26.47
CA THR A 324 13.31 13.91 -26.65
C THR A 324 11.85 13.64 -27.06
N THR A 325 11.54 12.40 -27.37
CA THR A 325 10.18 11.90 -27.62
C THR A 325 9.93 10.60 -26.84
N ARG A 326 8.67 10.25 -26.67
CA ARG A 326 8.27 8.98 -26.03
C ARG A 326 8.84 7.76 -26.78
N GLU A 327 8.86 7.80 -28.09
CA GLU A 327 9.37 6.75 -28.96
C GLU A 327 10.87 6.53 -28.73
N GLU A 328 11.68 7.60 -28.68
CA GLU A 328 13.11 7.52 -28.40
C GLU A 328 13.40 6.94 -27.01
N ILE A 329 12.55 7.25 -26.01
CA ILE A 329 12.66 6.65 -24.67
C ILE A 329 12.34 5.15 -24.74
N LEU A 330 11.29 4.76 -25.48
CA LEU A 330 10.90 3.36 -25.65
C LEU A 330 11.89 2.53 -26.47
N GLU A 331 12.71 3.15 -27.34
CA GLU A 331 13.84 2.46 -27.97
C GLU A 331 14.88 2.02 -26.94
N LYS A 332 15.02 2.75 -25.82
CA LYS A 332 16.03 2.47 -24.80
C LYS A 332 15.49 1.72 -23.59
N LEU A 333 14.21 1.89 -23.26
CA LEU A 333 13.60 1.19 -22.10
C LEU A 333 12.78 0.00 -22.54
N GLY A 334 12.95 -1.11 -21.81
CA GLY A 334 12.08 -2.27 -21.85
C GLY A 334 11.38 -2.47 -20.51
N PHE A 335 10.23 -3.11 -20.56
CA PHE A 335 9.43 -3.49 -19.39
C PHE A 335 9.16 -4.98 -19.45
N ALA A 336 9.32 -5.67 -18.34
CA ALA A 336 9.11 -7.11 -18.26
C ALA A 336 8.59 -7.51 -16.87
N THR A 337 7.99 -8.69 -16.77
CA THR A 337 7.68 -9.30 -15.48
C THR A 337 8.97 -9.56 -14.70
N LEU A 338 8.89 -9.57 -13.36
CA LEU A 338 10.04 -9.94 -12.54
C LEU A 338 10.52 -11.34 -12.92
N PRO A 339 11.86 -11.58 -12.91
CA PRO A 339 12.43 -12.88 -13.19
C PRO A 339 11.97 -13.91 -12.15
N LYS A 340 11.97 -15.17 -12.51
CA LYS A 340 11.76 -16.28 -11.57
C LYS A 340 13.08 -16.72 -10.91
N GLN A 341 12.96 -17.45 -9.78
CA GLN A 341 14.06 -18.24 -9.22
C GLN A 341 13.53 -19.61 -8.80
N LYS A 342 13.36 -19.90 -7.51
CA LYS A 342 12.66 -21.12 -7.04
C LYS A 342 11.14 -20.99 -7.21
N THR A 343 10.64 -19.79 -7.16
CA THR A 343 9.27 -19.42 -7.50
C THR A 343 9.25 -18.27 -8.49
N ASP A 344 8.08 -17.88 -8.97
CA ASP A 344 7.87 -16.75 -9.87
C ASP A 344 6.99 -15.66 -9.23
N LEU A 345 6.96 -15.58 -7.91
CA LEU A 345 6.15 -14.63 -7.17
C LEU A 345 6.54 -13.19 -7.46
N VAL A 346 5.54 -12.30 -7.43
CA VAL A 346 5.70 -10.85 -7.53
C VAL A 346 4.91 -10.19 -6.39
N PRO A 347 5.30 -8.99 -5.93
CA PRO A 347 4.57 -8.32 -4.87
C PRO A 347 3.19 -7.86 -5.36
N LEU A 348 2.17 -7.97 -4.51
CA LEU A 348 0.91 -7.30 -4.69
C LEU A 348 1.08 -5.85 -4.20
N GLY A 349 0.69 -4.91 -5.04
CA GLY A 349 0.41 -3.53 -4.67
C GLY A 349 -1.02 -3.19 -5.06
N GLY A 350 -1.33 -1.90 -5.05
CA GLY A 350 -2.66 -1.42 -5.39
C GLY A 350 -3.59 -1.29 -4.19
N MET A 351 -4.78 -0.76 -4.42
CA MET A 351 -5.61 -0.24 -3.34
C MET A 351 -7.08 -0.36 -3.63
N GLY A 352 -7.84 -0.49 -2.55
CA GLY A 352 -9.29 -0.45 -2.55
C GLY A 352 -9.84 0.90 -2.10
N MET A 353 -11.04 1.22 -2.55
CA MET A 353 -11.86 2.30 -2.02
C MET A 353 -12.85 1.75 -0.99
N HIS A 354 -12.99 2.47 0.12
CA HIS A 354 -13.79 2.06 1.26
C HIS A 354 -14.71 3.23 1.67
N VAL A 355 -15.73 2.97 2.49
CA VAL A 355 -16.61 4.04 2.98
C VAL A 355 -16.32 4.30 4.45
N SER A 356 -15.99 5.54 4.80
CA SER A 356 -15.76 5.95 6.18
C SER A 356 -17.02 5.77 7.02
N ALA A 357 -16.90 5.13 8.17
CA ALA A 357 -17.99 4.98 9.14
C ALA A 357 -18.41 6.32 9.78
N TYR A 358 -17.58 7.37 9.65
CA TYR A 358 -17.76 8.66 10.31
C TYR A 358 -18.27 9.76 9.38
N SER A 359 -18.41 9.48 8.08
CA SER A 359 -18.99 10.41 7.13
C SER A 359 -20.50 10.61 7.39
N PRO A 360 -21.03 11.82 7.12
CA PRO A 360 -22.47 12.05 7.17
C PRO A 360 -23.23 11.11 6.21
N ALA A 361 -24.49 10.82 6.52
CA ALA A 361 -25.29 9.85 5.76
C ALA A 361 -25.41 10.18 4.25
N ALA A 362 -25.47 11.47 3.91
CA ALA A 362 -25.55 11.89 2.50
C ALA A 362 -24.25 11.55 1.74
N GLN A 363 -23.09 11.74 2.37
CA GLN A 363 -21.79 11.38 1.80
C GLN A 363 -21.60 9.86 1.72
N GLN A 364 -22.05 9.10 2.73
CA GLN A 364 -22.03 7.63 2.67
C GLN A 364 -22.89 7.10 1.52
N ALA A 365 -24.10 7.67 1.33
CA ALA A 365 -24.96 7.31 0.21
C ALA A 365 -24.30 7.63 -1.14
N GLU A 366 -23.67 8.80 -1.27
CA GLU A 366 -22.98 9.20 -2.48
C GLU A 366 -21.71 8.36 -2.74
N ALA A 367 -20.99 7.97 -1.68
CA ALA A 367 -19.84 7.07 -1.77
C ALA A 367 -20.24 5.69 -2.34
N LEU A 368 -21.34 5.10 -1.85
CA LEU A 368 -21.87 3.85 -2.39
C LEU A 368 -22.32 4.01 -3.85
N ASN A 369 -22.93 5.15 -4.20
CA ASN A 369 -23.33 5.44 -5.58
C ASN A 369 -22.11 5.61 -6.49
N PHE A 370 -21.06 6.30 -6.01
CA PHE A 370 -19.79 6.42 -6.75
C PHE A 370 -19.16 5.05 -6.99
N MET A 371 -19.08 4.20 -5.95
CA MET A 371 -18.56 2.84 -6.09
C MET A 371 -19.33 2.05 -7.16
N LYS A 372 -20.67 2.07 -7.09
CA LYS A 372 -21.51 1.40 -8.10
C LYS A 372 -21.27 1.93 -9.52
N TRP A 373 -21.12 3.22 -9.68
CA TRP A 373 -20.82 3.85 -10.97
C TRP A 373 -19.42 3.47 -11.46
N PHE A 374 -18.42 3.55 -10.58
CA PHE A 374 -17.02 3.28 -10.93
C PHE A 374 -16.81 1.84 -11.40
N GLU A 375 -17.60 0.90 -10.87
CA GLU A 375 -17.49 -0.52 -11.18
C GLU A 375 -18.28 -0.95 -12.44
N GLN A 376 -18.84 -0.02 -13.18
CA GLN A 376 -19.42 -0.32 -14.50
C GLN A 376 -18.32 -0.63 -15.51
N ALA A 377 -18.57 -1.62 -16.40
CA ALA A 377 -17.56 -2.11 -17.35
C ALA A 377 -17.02 -1.01 -18.29
N ASP A 378 -17.88 -0.11 -18.77
CA ASP A 378 -17.49 0.99 -19.63
C ASP A 378 -16.71 2.08 -18.88
N ILE A 379 -17.03 2.31 -17.60
CA ILE A 379 -16.29 3.24 -16.74
C ILE A 379 -14.90 2.69 -16.42
N GLN A 380 -14.78 1.41 -16.10
CA GLN A 380 -13.48 0.77 -15.86
C GLN A 380 -12.58 0.80 -17.10
N LYS A 381 -13.12 0.64 -18.30
CA LYS A 381 -12.36 0.81 -19.56
C LYS A 381 -11.91 2.25 -19.78
N LYS A 382 -12.77 3.23 -19.48
CA LYS A 382 -12.38 4.65 -19.54
C LYS A 382 -11.32 4.99 -18.48
N TRP A 383 -11.45 4.43 -17.28
CA TRP A 383 -10.44 4.56 -16.23
C TRP A 383 -9.09 4.00 -16.67
N ALA A 384 -9.09 2.81 -17.29
CA ALA A 384 -7.88 2.22 -17.88
C ALA A 384 -7.24 3.11 -18.96
N ALA A 385 -8.06 3.71 -19.83
CA ALA A 385 -7.59 4.65 -20.85
C ALA A 385 -7.04 5.96 -20.25
N ALA A 386 -7.52 6.37 -19.07
CA ALA A 386 -7.02 7.53 -18.32
C ALA A 386 -5.73 7.24 -17.51
N GLY A 387 -5.20 6.02 -17.58
CA GLY A 387 -3.98 5.60 -16.90
C GLY A 387 -4.22 4.79 -15.61
N GLY A 388 -5.47 4.46 -15.31
CA GLY A 388 -5.81 3.55 -14.22
C GLY A 388 -5.45 2.10 -14.53
N VAL A 389 -5.30 1.30 -13.47
CA VAL A 389 -5.05 -0.14 -13.58
C VAL A 389 -6.28 -0.88 -13.04
N PRO A 390 -7.13 -1.45 -13.93
CA PRO A 390 -8.39 -2.06 -13.53
C PRO A 390 -8.19 -3.40 -12.84
N SER A 391 -9.19 -3.80 -12.04
CA SER A 391 -9.24 -5.12 -11.41
C SER A 391 -10.36 -6.01 -11.99
N ARG A 392 -11.24 -5.45 -12.82
CA ARG A 392 -12.21 -6.23 -13.59
C ARG A 392 -11.52 -6.97 -14.72
N THR A 393 -11.81 -8.25 -14.86
CA THR A 393 -11.22 -9.12 -15.90
C THR A 393 -11.47 -8.59 -17.31
N ASP A 394 -12.70 -8.15 -17.60
CA ASP A 394 -13.09 -7.62 -18.92
C ASP A 394 -12.40 -6.30 -19.28
N ALA A 395 -12.03 -5.49 -18.30
CA ALA A 395 -11.25 -4.27 -18.52
C ALA A 395 -9.75 -4.57 -18.57
N LEU A 396 -9.26 -5.45 -17.71
CA LEU A 396 -7.87 -5.88 -17.64
C LEU A 396 -7.39 -6.56 -18.95
N GLU A 397 -8.26 -7.34 -19.56
CA GLU A 397 -7.98 -8.05 -20.84
C GLU A 397 -8.33 -7.22 -22.07
N SER A 398 -8.84 -5.98 -21.89
CA SER A 398 -9.25 -5.14 -23.01
C SER A 398 -8.05 -4.61 -23.81
N PRO A 399 -8.17 -4.48 -25.14
CA PRO A 399 -7.15 -3.82 -25.95
C PRO A 399 -6.88 -2.38 -25.52
N GLU A 400 -7.90 -1.68 -25.00
CA GLU A 400 -7.81 -0.32 -24.48
C GLU A 400 -6.81 -0.24 -23.32
N PHE A 401 -6.83 -1.23 -22.41
CA PHE A 401 -5.85 -1.31 -21.33
C PHE A 401 -4.50 -1.81 -21.83
N LEU A 402 -4.47 -2.98 -22.48
CA LEU A 402 -3.21 -3.66 -22.83
C LEU A 402 -2.31 -2.81 -23.73
N ASN A 403 -2.90 -1.99 -24.63
CA ASN A 403 -2.14 -1.14 -25.56
C ASN A 403 -1.90 0.30 -25.04
N ALA A 404 -2.51 0.71 -23.91
CA ALA A 404 -2.37 2.08 -23.43
C ALA A 404 -0.94 2.38 -22.94
N GLN A 405 -0.29 1.41 -22.30
CA GLN A 405 1.07 1.53 -21.78
C GLN A 405 1.87 0.25 -22.04
N PRO A 406 3.20 0.35 -22.27
CA PRO A 406 4.03 -0.81 -22.59
C PRO A 406 4.18 -1.81 -21.42
N PHE A 407 3.85 -1.38 -20.20
CA PHE A 407 3.90 -2.20 -19.00
C PHE A 407 2.53 -2.79 -18.60
N ASN A 408 1.45 -2.46 -19.29
CA ASN A 408 0.11 -2.98 -18.94
C ASN A 408 0.00 -4.49 -19.22
N GLN A 409 0.64 -4.99 -20.27
CA GLN A 409 0.74 -6.44 -20.48
C GLN A 409 1.51 -7.12 -19.36
N VAL A 410 2.58 -6.48 -18.85
CA VAL A 410 3.35 -6.99 -17.69
C VAL A 410 2.46 -7.16 -16.46
N TYR A 411 1.56 -6.19 -16.21
CA TYR A 411 0.58 -6.29 -15.14
C TYR A 411 -0.35 -7.49 -15.33
N ALA A 412 -0.99 -7.59 -16.49
CA ALA A 412 -1.91 -8.67 -16.81
C ALA A 412 -1.26 -10.06 -16.65
N ASP A 413 -0.02 -10.23 -17.14
CA ASP A 413 0.76 -11.46 -17.01
C ASP A 413 1.19 -11.77 -15.56
N SER A 414 1.16 -10.77 -14.69
CA SER A 414 1.63 -10.88 -13.30
C SER A 414 0.53 -11.22 -12.29
N VAL A 415 -0.74 -10.96 -12.60
CA VAL A 415 -1.85 -11.06 -11.62
C VAL A 415 -1.91 -12.40 -10.90
N SER A 416 -1.76 -13.52 -11.62
CA SER A 416 -1.76 -14.87 -11.01
C SER A 416 -0.56 -15.18 -10.11
N ARG A 417 0.50 -14.38 -10.23
CA ARG A 417 1.78 -14.51 -9.53
C ARG A 417 1.89 -13.60 -8.32
N MET A 418 0.98 -12.65 -8.17
CA MET A 418 0.98 -11.68 -7.07
C MET A 418 0.79 -12.36 -5.72
N ARG A 419 1.50 -11.87 -4.72
CA ARG A 419 1.32 -12.27 -3.33
C ARG A 419 1.39 -11.03 -2.44
N ASP A 420 0.52 -11.02 -1.46
CA ASP A 420 0.42 -9.98 -0.46
C ASP A 420 1.26 -10.29 0.77
N MET A 421 1.50 -9.28 1.59
CA MET A 421 2.09 -9.40 2.91
C MET A 421 1.03 -9.83 3.95
N TRP A 422 1.27 -9.61 5.25
CA TRP A 422 0.30 -10.00 6.28
C TRP A 422 -0.98 -9.18 6.20
N ASN A 423 -2.12 -9.84 6.12
CA ASN A 423 -3.41 -9.19 6.28
C ASN A 423 -3.90 -9.36 7.73
N VAL A 424 -3.33 -8.57 8.62
CA VAL A 424 -3.61 -8.58 10.07
C VAL A 424 -3.73 -7.16 10.61
N PRO A 425 -4.50 -6.93 11.70
CA PRO A 425 -4.62 -5.60 12.30
C PRO A 425 -3.28 -4.99 12.76
N GLU A 426 -2.30 -5.83 13.04
CA GLU A 426 -0.97 -5.43 13.51
C GLU A 426 0.01 -5.05 12.38
N TYR A 427 -0.42 -5.05 11.12
CA TYR A 427 0.44 -4.86 9.96
C TYR A 427 1.40 -3.67 10.09
N ALA A 428 0.91 -2.50 10.50
CA ALA A 428 1.75 -1.30 10.62
C ALA A 428 2.97 -1.50 11.52
N ARG A 429 2.82 -2.28 12.60
CA ARG A 429 3.94 -2.61 13.50
C ARG A 429 4.87 -3.67 12.90
N LEU A 430 4.32 -4.65 12.19
CA LEU A 430 5.12 -5.69 11.55
C LEU A 430 6.01 -5.10 10.46
N ILE A 431 5.45 -4.24 9.60
CA ILE A 431 6.18 -3.63 8.50
C ILE A 431 7.26 -2.65 8.97
N ASP A 432 7.01 -1.88 10.03
CA ASP A 432 7.98 -0.96 10.61
C ASP A 432 9.22 -1.69 11.17
N ILE A 433 9.00 -2.79 11.89
CA ILE A 433 10.08 -3.67 12.36
C ILE A 433 10.90 -4.18 11.19
N GLU A 434 10.25 -4.64 10.13
CA GLU A 434 10.93 -5.20 8.98
C GLU A 434 11.70 -4.15 8.20
N ASN A 435 11.08 -3.02 7.86
CA ASN A 435 11.74 -1.91 7.19
C ASN A 435 13.00 -1.47 7.92
N THR A 436 12.89 -1.26 9.23
CA THR A 436 14.02 -0.81 10.06
C THR A 436 15.19 -1.78 10.01
N ASN A 437 14.94 -3.07 10.17
CA ASN A 437 15.98 -4.08 10.21
C ASN A 437 16.57 -4.39 8.83
N VAL A 438 15.73 -4.47 7.78
CA VAL A 438 16.20 -4.67 6.40
C VAL A 438 17.03 -3.48 5.93
N ASN A 439 16.55 -2.24 6.15
CA ASN A 439 17.30 -1.02 5.82
C ASN A 439 18.65 -0.97 6.57
N ALA A 440 18.67 -1.33 7.86
CA ALA A 440 19.91 -1.38 8.64
C ALA A 440 20.92 -2.41 8.07
N ALA A 441 20.43 -3.57 7.59
CA ALA A 441 21.27 -4.56 6.94
C ALA A 441 21.80 -4.06 5.58
N LEU A 442 20.94 -3.46 4.76
CA LEU A 442 21.32 -2.87 3.46
C LEU A 442 22.37 -1.76 3.59
N ASN A 443 22.31 -0.98 4.65
CA ASN A 443 23.26 0.11 4.90
C ASN A 443 24.49 -0.31 5.72
N GLY A 444 24.65 -1.62 6.02
CA GLY A 444 25.80 -2.15 6.75
C GLY A 444 25.82 -1.82 8.25
N ALA A 445 24.71 -1.29 8.79
CA ALA A 445 24.57 -0.98 10.21
C ALA A 445 24.28 -2.24 11.06
N LYS A 446 23.80 -3.31 10.42
CA LYS A 446 23.45 -4.58 11.05
C LYS A 446 23.89 -5.75 10.19
N ASN A 447 24.31 -6.85 10.83
CA ASN A 447 24.58 -8.08 10.10
C ASN A 447 23.27 -8.65 9.51
N PRO A 448 23.25 -9.14 8.26
CA PRO A 448 22.05 -9.67 7.61
C PRO A 448 21.31 -10.74 8.40
N LYS A 449 22.04 -11.70 8.97
CA LYS A 449 21.46 -12.78 9.79
C LYS A 449 20.89 -12.26 11.10
N ASP A 450 21.56 -11.31 11.75
CA ASP A 450 21.07 -10.73 13.01
C ASP A 450 19.83 -9.86 12.74
N ALA A 451 19.83 -9.09 11.64
CA ALA A 451 18.67 -8.32 11.20
C ALA A 451 17.44 -9.22 11.02
N LEU A 452 17.59 -10.33 10.32
CA LEU A 452 16.50 -11.27 10.07
C LEU A 452 16.01 -11.98 11.33
N ASN A 453 16.90 -12.33 12.25
CA ASN A 453 16.52 -12.92 13.53
C ASN A 453 15.79 -11.91 14.43
N ASP A 454 16.19 -10.65 14.41
CA ASP A 454 15.49 -9.61 15.16
C ASP A 454 14.10 -9.34 14.58
N ILE A 455 13.97 -9.28 13.23
CA ILE A 455 12.64 -9.24 12.56
C ILE A 455 11.77 -10.38 13.07
N ALA A 456 12.23 -11.61 12.98
CA ALA A 456 11.47 -12.79 13.36
C ALA A 456 10.99 -12.73 14.81
N LYS A 457 11.88 -12.38 15.74
CA LYS A 457 11.61 -12.31 17.17
C LYS A 457 10.66 -11.16 17.53
N GLU A 458 10.92 -9.96 16.99
CA GLU A 458 10.14 -8.78 17.32
C GLU A 458 8.73 -8.86 16.74
N GLN A 459 8.60 -9.29 15.49
CA GLN A 459 7.30 -9.52 14.86
C GLN A 459 6.51 -10.62 15.54
N GLN A 460 7.15 -11.73 15.96
CA GLN A 460 6.48 -12.77 16.76
C GLN A 460 5.93 -12.19 18.05
N GLY A 461 6.72 -11.36 18.76
CA GLY A 461 6.28 -10.70 19.98
C GLY A 461 5.06 -9.78 19.79
N VAL A 462 4.94 -9.13 18.62
CA VAL A 462 3.75 -8.37 18.25
C VAL A 462 2.53 -9.28 18.13
N LEU A 463 2.63 -10.37 17.37
CA LEU A 463 1.52 -11.30 17.16
C LEU A 463 1.11 -12.03 18.46
N ASP A 464 2.06 -12.41 19.31
CA ASP A 464 1.78 -13.06 20.60
C ASP A 464 1.03 -12.12 21.55
N SER A 465 1.29 -10.81 21.47
CA SER A 465 0.65 -9.80 22.31
C SER A 465 -0.76 -9.44 21.84
N ALA A 466 -1.10 -9.70 20.60
CA ALA A 466 -2.32 -9.22 19.94
C ALA A 466 -3.53 -10.15 20.07
N GLY A 467 -3.37 -11.36 20.62
CA GLY A 467 -4.51 -12.26 20.93
C GLY A 467 -5.23 -12.91 19.73
N GLY A 468 -4.67 -12.83 18.53
CA GLY A 468 -4.99 -13.80 17.48
C GLY A 468 -6.18 -13.54 16.57
N LYS A 469 -6.25 -12.38 15.87
CA LYS A 469 -7.22 -12.16 14.79
C LYS A 469 -6.51 -11.87 13.46
N GLY A 470 -7.13 -12.28 12.36
CA GLY A 470 -6.63 -12.10 11.01
C GLY A 470 -5.87 -13.31 10.48
N GLY A 471 -5.80 -13.41 9.17
CA GLY A 471 -5.12 -14.46 8.41
C GLY A 471 -4.97 -14.00 6.97
N GLY A 472 -4.13 -14.69 6.20
CA GLY A 472 -3.78 -14.33 4.83
C GLY A 472 -2.37 -13.75 4.75
N GLY A 473 -1.86 -13.70 3.54
CA GLY A 473 -0.47 -13.33 3.26
C GLY A 473 0.45 -14.53 3.03
N LEU A 474 1.66 -14.23 2.55
CA LEU A 474 2.71 -15.21 2.18
C LEU A 474 3.21 -16.00 3.39
#